data_a98d5131d388d9f26683c4e85a21fd53
#
_entry.id   a98d5131d388d9f26683c4e85a21fd53
#
_cell.length_a   1.000
_cell.length_b   1.000
_cell.length_c   1.000
_cell.angle_alpha   90.00
_cell.angle_beta   90.00
_cell.angle_gamma   90.00
#
_symmetry.space_group_name_H-M   'P 1'
#
loop_
_entity.id
_entity.type
_entity.pdbx_description
1 polymer ?
#
loop_
_entity_poly.entity_id
_entity_poly.type
_entity_poly.pdbx_seq_one_letter_code
_entity_poly.pdbx_strand_id
1 'polypeptide(L)'
;MIDGGRFGRILAINTFNYTDFMYRPRRDEELRTVDGGGVLFSQGAHQFDIVRLLAGGPVSEVYASTGRWDRERDTEISYQAMIRFINGVVAQCTYSGFARFDSDELMEWVGETGYEKDPGDYGNSRRALVDLTRDGELSAKRSRTFGASKLPTVAPSNEHFGPLIIQCERADLRVGPREISVYTDFEKEVVPVPLVKGPREPVFRALYDAVRFGTQPIQSGRWCLGTLEVCHAVIESAADGRPVYLNRS
;
A
#
# COMPACT_ATOMS: atom_id res chain seq x y z
N MET A 1 6.41 15.77 -11.02
CA MET A 1 7.81 15.36 -11.31
C MET A 1 7.84 14.38 -12.49
N ILE A 2 7.12 13.27 -12.44
CA ILE A 2 7.06 12.27 -13.52
C ILE A 2 6.35 12.84 -14.76
N ASP A 3 5.20 13.48 -14.59
CA ASP A 3 4.40 14.05 -15.70
C ASP A 3 5.11 15.14 -16.50
N GLY A 4 6.18 15.72 -15.96
CA GLY A 4 6.98 16.75 -16.65
C GLY A 4 7.92 16.19 -17.72
N GLY A 5 7.97 14.89 -17.95
CA GLY A 5 8.81 14.24 -18.98
C GLY A 5 10.32 14.31 -18.72
N ARG A 6 10.77 14.89 -17.62
CA ARG A 6 12.20 15.07 -17.27
C ARG A 6 12.96 13.74 -17.30
N PHE A 7 12.35 12.67 -16.78
CA PHE A 7 13.00 11.38 -16.61
C PHE A 7 12.66 10.36 -17.71
N GLY A 8 11.84 10.74 -18.69
CA GLY A 8 11.33 9.82 -19.70
C GLY A 8 10.18 8.96 -19.17
N ARG A 9 9.92 7.85 -19.87
CA ARG A 9 8.85 6.91 -19.48
C ARG A 9 9.27 6.12 -18.26
N ILE A 10 8.30 5.72 -17.44
CA ILE A 10 8.49 4.70 -16.42
C ILE A 10 8.66 3.35 -17.13
N LEU A 11 9.64 2.57 -16.68
CA LEU A 11 9.96 1.23 -17.18
C LEU A 11 9.54 0.16 -16.17
N ALA A 12 9.92 0.35 -14.89
CA ALA A 12 9.61 -0.59 -13.84
C ALA A 12 9.31 0.11 -12.50
N ILE A 13 8.48 -0.54 -11.68
CA ILE A 13 8.14 -0.10 -10.33
C ILE A 13 8.38 -1.27 -9.38
N ASN A 14 9.14 -1.04 -8.31
CA ASN A 14 9.37 -2.02 -7.26
C ASN A 14 8.91 -1.43 -5.93
N THR A 15 8.02 -2.15 -5.26
CA THR A 15 7.53 -1.76 -3.93
C THR A 15 7.35 -2.97 -3.04
N PHE A 16 7.68 -2.80 -1.77
CA PHE A 16 7.43 -3.83 -0.77
C PHE A 16 7.06 -3.19 0.56
N ASN A 17 6.29 -3.93 1.36
CA ASN A 17 5.96 -3.53 2.71
C ASN A 17 5.92 -4.79 3.61
N TYR A 18 6.81 -4.84 4.59
CA TYR A 18 6.92 -5.89 5.59
C TYR A 18 6.52 -5.32 6.94
N THR A 19 5.45 -5.83 7.51
CA THR A 19 4.91 -5.36 8.78
C THR A 19 4.37 -6.52 9.61
N ASP A 20 3.97 -6.24 10.84
CA ASP A 20 3.22 -7.13 11.70
C ASP A 20 1.69 -6.88 11.62
N PHE A 21 1.20 -6.37 10.50
CA PHE A 21 -0.18 -5.91 10.31
C PHE A 21 -1.23 -6.92 10.79
N MET A 22 -1.03 -8.20 10.50
CA MET A 22 -1.99 -9.25 10.89
C MET A 22 -2.04 -9.51 12.39
N TYR A 23 -1.06 -9.04 13.16
CA TYR A 23 -1.02 -9.16 14.62
C TYR A 23 -1.53 -7.91 15.36
N ARG A 24 -1.96 -6.90 14.64
CA ARG A 24 -2.76 -5.82 15.21
C ARG A 24 -4.19 -6.33 15.43
N PRO A 25 -4.94 -5.83 16.44
CA PRO A 25 -6.30 -6.30 16.69
C PRO A 25 -7.21 -6.28 15.45
N ARG A 26 -7.87 -7.42 15.17
CA ARG A 26 -8.70 -7.65 13.97
C ARG A 26 -10.10 -8.10 14.35
N ARG A 27 -11.08 -7.78 13.48
CA ARG A 27 -12.41 -8.34 13.51
C ARG A 27 -12.43 -9.68 12.78
N ASP A 28 -13.48 -10.48 12.96
CA ASP A 28 -13.57 -11.81 12.36
C ASP A 28 -13.57 -11.76 10.83
N GLU A 29 -14.31 -10.83 10.24
CA GLU A 29 -14.34 -10.62 8.80
C GLU A 29 -12.98 -10.19 8.23
N GLU A 30 -12.17 -9.46 9.00
CA GLU A 30 -10.82 -9.06 8.58
C GLU A 30 -9.82 -10.24 8.54
N LEU A 31 -10.18 -11.38 9.13
CA LEU A 31 -9.42 -12.63 9.13
C LEU A 31 -9.93 -13.67 8.12
N ARG A 32 -10.84 -13.27 7.23
CA ARG A 32 -11.44 -14.18 6.24
C ARG A 32 -11.43 -13.54 4.86
N THR A 33 -10.65 -14.11 3.95
CA THR A 33 -10.54 -13.63 2.56
C THR A 33 -11.89 -13.54 1.86
N VAL A 34 -12.78 -14.51 2.11
CA VAL A 34 -14.12 -14.55 1.48
C VAL A 34 -15.04 -13.43 1.93
N ASP A 35 -14.74 -12.81 3.07
CA ASP A 35 -15.49 -11.67 3.61
C ASP A 35 -14.78 -10.33 3.28
N GLY A 36 -13.78 -10.34 2.39
CA GLY A 36 -12.99 -9.18 2.02
C GLY A 36 -11.86 -8.86 3.00
N GLY A 37 -11.52 -9.80 3.88
CA GLY A 37 -10.39 -9.70 4.81
C GLY A 37 -9.06 -10.10 4.20
N GLY A 38 -8.08 -10.40 5.07
CA GLY A 38 -6.71 -10.69 4.67
C GLY A 38 -5.92 -9.43 4.32
N VAL A 39 -4.64 -9.62 3.98
CA VAL A 39 -3.79 -8.47 3.62
C VAL A 39 -4.10 -7.93 2.23
N LEU A 40 -4.67 -8.75 1.36
CA LEU A 40 -4.85 -8.39 -0.04
C LEU A 40 -5.89 -7.28 -0.21
N PHE A 41 -7.09 -7.45 0.34
CA PHE A 41 -8.16 -6.44 0.24
C PHE A 41 -7.95 -5.26 1.18
N SER A 42 -7.27 -5.48 2.32
CA SER A 42 -7.04 -4.41 3.29
C SER A 42 -5.78 -3.58 3.03
N GLN A 43 -4.75 -4.18 2.45
CA GLN A 43 -3.44 -3.55 2.24
C GLN A 43 -3.03 -3.56 0.75
N GLY A 44 -3.24 -4.67 0.07
CA GLY A 44 -2.91 -4.81 -1.35
C GLY A 44 -3.61 -3.77 -2.22
N ALA A 45 -4.87 -3.46 -1.91
CA ALA A 45 -5.62 -2.43 -2.61
C ALA A 45 -4.90 -1.07 -2.60
N HIS A 46 -4.27 -0.67 -1.49
CA HIS A 46 -3.48 0.56 -1.41
C HIS A 46 -2.22 0.49 -2.28
N GLN A 47 -1.48 -0.63 -2.20
CA GLN A 47 -0.25 -0.78 -2.97
C GLN A 47 -0.52 -0.83 -4.49
N PHE A 48 -1.54 -1.57 -4.91
CA PHE A 48 -1.92 -1.65 -6.33
C PHE A 48 -2.47 -0.33 -6.85
N ASP A 49 -3.18 0.43 -6.03
CA ASP A 49 -3.68 1.76 -6.40
C ASP A 49 -2.54 2.73 -6.69
N ILE A 50 -1.53 2.78 -5.82
CA ILE A 50 -0.30 3.58 -6.01
C ILE A 50 0.42 3.17 -7.30
N VAL A 51 0.62 1.87 -7.50
CA VAL A 51 1.34 1.35 -8.67
C VAL A 51 0.59 1.62 -9.96
N ARG A 52 -0.74 1.47 -9.98
CA ARG A 52 -1.59 1.79 -11.13
C ARG A 52 -1.56 3.28 -11.47
N LEU A 53 -1.58 4.14 -10.45
CA LEU A 53 -1.47 5.59 -10.64
C LEU A 53 -0.14 5.96 -11.28
N LEU A 54 0.95 5.42 -10.77
CA LEU A 54 2.29 5.69 -11.28
C LEU A 54 2.51 5.14 -12.68
N ALA A 55 2.06 3.91 -12.95
CA ALA A 55 2.20 3.29 -14.26
C ALA A 55 1.43 4.03 -15.36
N GLY A 56 0.34 4.71 -15.01
CA GLY A 56 -0.42 5.56 -15.95
C GLY A 56 -1.15 4.81 -17.05
N GLY A 57 -1.33 3.50 -16.89
CA GLY A 57 -1.98 2.64 -17.90
C GLY A 57 -2.82 1.52 -17.31
N PRO A 58 -3.62 0.84 -18.14
CA PRO A 58 -4.35 -0.34 -17.72
C PRO A 58 -3.44 -1.53 -17.42
N VAL A 59 -3.82 -2.33 -16.43
CA VAL A 59 -3.18 -3.63 -16.17
C VAL A 59 -3.59 -4.61 -17.27
N SER A 60 -2.62 -5.36 -17.80
CA SER A 60 -2.85 -6.41 -18.81
C SER A 60 -2.69 -7.82 -18.27
N GLU A 61 -1.81 -8.02 -17.29
CA GLU A 61 -1.46 -9.34 -16.75
C GLU A 61 -1.06 -9.23 -15.28
N VAL A 62 -1.47 -10.21 -14.48
CA VAL A 62 -1.07 -10.39 -13.08
C VAL A 62 -0.58 -11.82 -12.89
N TYR A 63 0.62 -12.00 -12.36
CA TYR A 63 1.12 -13.29 -11.87
C TYR A 63 1.49 -13.15 -10.39
N ALA A 64 0.95 -14.02 -9.53
CA ALA A 64 1.08 -13.82 -8.11
C ALA A 64 1.16 -15.13 -7.31
N SER A 65 1.67 -15.02 -6.10
CA SER A 65 1.64 -16.02 -5.05
C SER A 65 1.14 -15.40 -3.74
N THR A 66 0.39 -16.16 -2.95
CA THR A 66 -0.07 -15.75 -1.62
C THR A 66 0.41 -16.73 -0.56
N GLY A 67 0.60 -16.25 0.67
CA GLY A 67 1.01 -17.07 1.81
C GLY A 67 -0.05 -17.12 2.90
N ARG A 68 -0.39 -18.35 3.36
CA ARG A 68 -1.25 -18.66 4.51
C ARG A 68 -0.44 -19.43 5.54
N TRP A 69 0.46 -18.76 6.22
CA TRP A 69 1.48 -19.41 7.05
C TRP A 69 1.15 -19.43 8.55
N ASP A 70 0.06 -18.77 8.94
CA ASP A 70 -0.41 -18.74 10.33
C ASP A 70 -1.70 -19.55 10.45
N ARG A 71 -1.69 -20.59 11.29
CA ARG A 71 -2.85 -21.48 11.49
C ARG A 71 -3.97 -20.85 12.31
N GLU A 72 -3.64 -19.86 13.12
CA GLU A 72 -4.61 -19.14 13.95
C GLU A 72 -5.29 -17.99 13.19
N ARG A 73 -4.71 -17.59 12.05
CA ARG A 73 -5.18 -16.52 11.18
C ARG A 73 -5.28 -17.05 9.74
N ASP A 74 -6.29 -17.92 9.51
CA ASP A 74 -6.47 -18.64 8.25
C ASP A 74 -6.98 -17.74 7.11
N THR A 75 -6.13 -16.80 6.72
CA THR A 75 -6.32 -15.93 5.56
C THR A 75 -4.97 -15.73 4.88
N GLU A 76 -4.94 -15.11 3.69
CA GLU A 76 -3.66 -14.70 3.13
C GLU A 76 -3.06 -13.58 3.98
N ILE A 77 -1.83 -13.80 4.43
CA ILE A 77 -1.07 -12.89 5.28
C ILE A 77 0.12 -12.27 4.56
N SER A 78 0.36 -12.72 3.34
CA SER A 78 1.40 -12.20 2.46
C SER A 78 1.01 -12.42 1.00
N TYR A 79 1.50 -11.55 0.12
CA TYR A 79 1.47 -11.77 -1.32
C TYR A 79 2.75 -11.25 -1.99
N GLN A 80 3.03 -11.81 -3.15
CA GLN A 80 4.02 -11.36 -4.11
C GLN A 80 3.34 -11.34 -5.48
N ALA A 81 3.35 -10.19 -6.14
CA ALA A 81 2.67 -10.02 -7.41
C ALA A 81 3.56 -9.30 -8.42
N MET A 82 3.64 -9.84 -9.61
CA MET A 82 4.18 -9.19 -10.80
C MET A 82 3.00 -8.72 -11.66
N ILE A 83 2.99 -7.45 -11.97
CA ILE A 83 1.90 -6.78 -12.72
C ILE A 83 2.49 -6.18 -14.00
N ARG A 84 1.88 -6.48 -15.15
CA ARG A 84 2.21 -5.87 -16.43
C ARG A 84 1.12 -4.89 -16.84
N PHE A 85 1.54 -3.79 -17.42
CA PHE A 85 0.64 -2.76 -17.95
C PHE A 85 0.67 -2.76 -19.48
N ILE A 86 -0.43 -2.33 -20.11
CA ILE A 86 -0.54 -2.27 -21.59
C ILE A 86 0.53 -1.38 -22.21
N ASN A 87 0.95 -0.32 -21.52
CA ASN A 87 2.00 0.60 -21.97
C ASN A 87 3.44 0.07 -21.78
N GLY A 88 3.59 -1.19 -21.35
CA GLY A 88 4.88 -1.87 -21.19
C GLY A 88 5.53 -1.71 -19.81
N VAL A 89 4.97 -0.91 -18.91
CA VAL A 89 5.44 -0.82 -17.51
C VAL A 89 5.26 -2.16 -16.83
N VAL A 90 6.26 -2.56 -16.02
CA VAL A 90 6.19 -3.76 -15.15
C VAL A 90 6.31 -3.32 -13.70
N ALA A 91 5.46 -3.87 -12.83
CA ALA A 91 5.55 -3.63 -11.41
C ALA A 91 5.74 -4.93 -10.62
N GLN A 92 6.56 -4.86 -9.58
CA GLN A 92 6.69 -5.92 -8.57
C GLN A 92 6.20 -5.39 -7.24
N CYS A 93 5.21 -6.06 -6.68
CA CYS A 93 4.57 -5.71 -5.42
C CYS A 93 4.72 -6.85 -4.43
N THR A 94 5.25 -6.57 -3.25
CA THR A 94 5.34 -7.54 -2.15
C THR A 94 4.75 -6.93 -0.89
N TYR A 95 3.89 -7.69 -0.22
CA TYR A 95 3.39 -7.32 1.11
C TYR A 95 3.46 -8.51 2.05
N SER A 96 3.91 -8.27 3.27
CA SER A 96 3.86 -9.27 4.34
C SER A 96 3.31 -8.62 5.61
N GLY A 97 2.10 -9.03 6.02
CA GLY A 97 1.53 -8.71 7.33
C GLY A 97 1.96 -9.68 8.43
N PHE A 98 2.81 -10.66 8.09
CA PHE A 98 3.37 -11.70 8.95
C PHE A 98 4.81 -11.40 9.36
N ALA A 99 5.41 -10.36 8.82
CA ALA A 99 6.83 -10.08 8.98
C ALA A 99 7.23 -9.86 10.45
N ARG A 100 8.48 -10.16 10.73
CA ARG A 100 9.20 -9.77 11.94
C ARG A 100 10.09 -8.56 11.67
N PHE A 101 10.64 -8.47 10.45
CA PHE A 101 11.28 -7.27 9.93
C PHE A 101 10.20 -6.20 9.68
N ASP A 102 10.46 -4.97 10.07
CA ASP A 102 9.61 -3.82 9.79
C ASP A 102 10.27 -2.95 8.72
N SER A 103 9.66 -2.85 7.54
CA SER A 103 10.22 -2.08 6.43
C SER A 103 10.25 -0.56 6.68
N ASP A 104 9.57 -0.08 7.72
CA ASP A 104 9.66 1.32 8.13
C ASP A 104 11.06 1.71 8.63
N GLU A 105 11.91 0.71 8.97
CA GLU A 105 13.36 0.91 9.16
C GLU A 105 14.02 1.56 7.94
N LEU A 106 13.62 1.14 6.73
CA LEU A 106 14.11 1.71 5.47
C LEU A 106 13.46 3.05 5.12
N MET A 107 12.44 3.45 5.88
CA MET A 107 11.69 4.69 5.77
C MET A 107 11.99 5.64 6.94
N GLU A 108 13.21 5.56 7.50
CA GLU A 108 13.66 6.42 8.63
C GLU A 108 12.80 6.25 9.89
N TRP A 109 12.24 5.07 10.11
CA TRP A 109 11.30 4.77 11.18
C TRP A 109 10.04 5.65 11.16
N VAL A 110 9.70 6.22 10.02
CA VAL A 110 8.39 6.80 9.79
C VAL A 110 7.43 5.67 9.45
N GLY A 111 6.30 5.59 10.15
CA GLY A 111 5.26 4.60 9.86
C GLY A 111 4.35 5.04 8.70
N GLU A 112 3.54 4.10 8.20
CA GLU A 112 2.61 4.28 7.07
C GLU A 112 1.72 5.53 7.18
N THR A 113 1.41 5.97 8.40
CA THR A 113 0.56 7.13 8.68
C THR A 113 1.33 8.42 8.92
N GLY A 114 2.64 8.44 8.64
CA GLY A 114 3.49 9.62 8.74
C GLY A 114 3.98 9.95 10.16
N TYR A 115 3.69 9.12 11.16
CA TYR A 115 4.21 9.27 12.53
C TYR A 115 5.48 8.46 12.73
N GLU A 116 6.38 8.97 13.55
CA GLU A 116 7.59 8.25 13.92
C GLU A 116 7.25 7.03 14.78
N LYS A 117 7.96 5.94 14.55
CA LYS A 117 7.95 4.72 15.34
C LYS A 117 9.18 4.67 16.24
N ASP A 118 9.02 4.12 17.44
CA ASP A 118 10.14 3.78 18.29
C ASP A 118 10.72 2.41 17.85
N PRO A 119 12.00 2.35 17.40
CA PRO A 119 12.65 1.08 17.10
C PRO A 119 12.65 0.09 18.28
N GLY A 120 12.56 0.60 19.52
CA GLY A 120 12.47 -0.20 20.73
C GLY A 120 11.15 -0.96 20.89
N ASP A 121 10.11 -0.56 20.18
CA ASP A 121 8.78 -1.20 20.20
C ASP A 121 8.71 -2.50 19.38
N TYR A 122 9.85 -3.09 19.03
CA TYR A 122 9.92 -4.34 18.27
C TYR A 122 9.03 -5.45 18.86
N GLY A 123 8.20 -6.05 18.01
CA GLY A 123 7.32 -7.16 18.37
C GLY A 123 6.10 -6.79 19.22
N ASN A 124 5.81 -5.52 19.39
CA ASN A 124 4.78 -5.01 20.32
C ASN A 124 3.38 -5.51 19.97
N SER A 125 3.00 -5.55 18.68
CA SER A 125 1.69 -6.04 18.24
C SER A 125 1.50 -7.51 18.62
N ARG A 126 2.53 -8.35 18.43
CA ARG A 126 2.48 -9.77 18.81
C ARG A 126 2.38 -9.93 20.33
N ARG A 127 3.20 -9.21 21.09
CA ARG A 127 3.13 -9.25 22.56
C ARG A 127 1.76 -8.84 23.06
N ALA A 128 1.18 -7.80 22.50
CA ALA A 128 -0.14 -7.31 22.87
C ALA A 128 -1.27 -8.31 22.61
N LEU A 129 -1.08 -9.27 21.71
CA LEU A 129 -2.07 -10.30 21.40
C LEU A 129 -1.92 -11.58 22.25
N VAL A 130 -0.73 -11.85 22.82
CA VAL A 130 -0.45 -13.11 23.53
C VAL A 130 -1.45 -13.39 24.66
N ASP A 131 -1.85 -12.34 25.39
CA ASP A 131 -2.73 -12.46 26.56
C ASP A 131 -4.18 -12.06 26.24
N LEU A 132 -4.50 -11.75 24.98
CA LEU A 132 -5.86 -11.36 24.59
C LEU A 132 -6.69 -12.58 24.21
N THR A 133 -7.86 -12.70 24.82
CA THR A 133 -8.92 -13.55 24.27
C THR A 133 -9.48 -12.93 22.97
N ARG A 134 -10.25 -13.69 22.20
CA ARG A 134 -10.90 -13.17 20.98
C ARG A 134 -11.78 -11.94 21.27
N ASP A 135 -12.56 -11.97 22.32
CA ASP A 135 -13.39 -10.82 22.75
C ASP A 135 -12.53 -9.62 23.17
N GLY A 136 -11.38 -9.86 23.78
CA GLY A 136 -10.40 -8.83 24.12
C GLY A 136 -9.83 -8.18 22.87
N GLU A 137 -9.51 -8.96 21.83
CA GLU A 137 -9.04 -8.46 20.54
C GLU A 137 -10.10 -7.59 19.85
N LEU A 138 -11.35 -8.04 19.81
CA LEU A 138 -12.47 -7.27 19.26
C LEU A 138 -12.70 -5.95 20.02
N SER A 139 -12.61 -5.96 21.33
CA SER A 139 -12.71 -4.76 22.16
C SER A 139 -11.57 -3.77 21.86
N ALA A 140 -10.32 -4.27 21.79
CA ALA A 140 -9.17 -3.47 21.45
C ALA A 140 -9.26 -2.87 20.02
N LYS A 141 -9.83 -3.63 19.06
CA LYS A 141 -10.09 -3.12 17.72
C LYS A 141 -11.10 -1.97 17.72
N ARG A 142 -12.20 -2.12 18.44
CA ARG A 142 -13.26 -1.10 18.54
C ARG A 142 -12.75 0.20 19.14
N SER A 143 -11.89 0.14 20.14
CA SER A 143 -11.32 1.34 20.77
C SER A 143 -10.38 2.15 19.87
N ARG A 144 -9.84 1.54 18.82
CA ARG A 144 -8.93 2.19 17.84
C ARG A 144 -9.66 2.86 16.67
N THR A 145 -10.92 2.54 16.45
CA THR A 145 -11.66 2.99 15.27
C THR A 145 -12.69 4.06 15.63
N PHE A 146 -13.96 3.71 15.55
CA PHE A 146 -15.05 4.62 15.86
C PHE A 146 -15.19 4.79 17.37
N GLY A 147 -15.07 6.02 17.86
CA GLY A 147 -15.11 6.33 19.28
C GLY A 147 -13.76 6.49 19.95
N ALA A 148 -12.68 6.55 19.18
CA ALA A 148 -11.38 6.96 19.70
C ALA A 148 -11.50 8.34 20.41
N SER A 149 -11.02 8.42 21.64
CA SER A 149 -11.15 9.62 22.48
C SER A 149 -10.25 10.79 22.05
N LYS A 150 -9.34 10.55 21.09
CA LYS A 150 -8.42 11.56 20.58
C LYS A 150 -8.47 11.62 19.05
N LEU A 151 -8.68 12.81 18.51
CA LEU A 151 -8.48 13.06 17.10
C LEU A 151 -6.98 12.93 16.77
N PRO A 152 -6.62 12.36 15.61
CA PRO A 152 -5.24 12.30 15.17
C PRO A 152 -4.71 13.73 14.99
N THR A 153 -3.51 13.98 15.48
CA THR A 153 -2.76 15.21 15.20
C THR A 153 -2.26 15.19 13.75
N VAL A 154 -1.79 16.33 13.25
CA VAL A 154 -1.10 16.35 11.95
C VAL A 154 0.20 15.56 12.07
N ALA A 155 0.41 14.59 11.19
CA ALA A 155 1.63 13.79 11.18
C ALA A 155 2.84 14.67 10.77
N PRO A 156 4.03 14.43 11.34
CA PRO A 156 5.23 15.21 11.04
C PRO A 156 5.88 14.83 9.68
N SER A 157 5.43 13.75 9.05
CA SER A 157 5.93 13.28 7.75
C SER A 157 4.77 12.88 6.85
N ASN A 158 5.04 12.70 5.56
CA ASN A 158 4.02 12.22 4.63
C ASN A 158 3.72 10.72 4.86
N GLU A 159 2.48 10.34 4.60
CA GLU A 159 2.05 8.95 4.55
C GLU A 159 2.78 8.21 3.42
N HIS A 160 3.10 6.95 3.62
CA HIS A 160 3.72 6.08 2.61
C HIS A 160 3.21 4.65 2.73
N PHE A 161 3.57 3.81 1.78
CA PHE A 161 3.20 2.38 1.79
C PHE A 161 4.44 1.48 1.62
N GLY A 162 5.49 1.76 2.43
CA GLY A 162 6.78 1.09 2.38
C GLY A 162 7.71 1.63 1.29
N PRO A 163 8.91 1.04 1.14
CA PRO A 163 9.86 1.41 0.12
C PRO A 163 9.30 1.31 -1.30
N LEU A 164 9.56 2.34 -2.09
CA LEU A 164 9.10 2.46 -3.47
C LEU A 164 10.25 2.98 -4.33
N ILE A 165 10.60 2.19 -5.36
CA ILE A 165 11.62 2.53 -6.36
C ILE A 165 10.96 2.53 -7.73
N ILE A 166 11.16 3.60 -8.48
CA ILE A 166 10.63 3.78 -9.83
C ILE A 166 11.81 3.92 -10.78
N GLN A 167 11.93 3.02 -11.74
CA GLN A 167 12.92 3.10 -12.81
C GLN A 167 12.31 3.79 -14.01
N CYS A 168 12.96 4.84 -14.47
CA CYS A 168 12.62 5.57 -15.69
C CYS A 168 13.72 5.43 -16.74
N GLU A 169 13.48 5.94 -17.94
CA GLU A 169 14.48 5.88 -19.03
C GLU A 169 15.78 6.64 -18.71
N ARG A 170 15.73 7.66 -17.84
CA ARG A 170 16.88 8.56 -17.56
C ARG A 170 17.14 8.79 -16.06
N ALA A 171 16.43 8.10 -15.19
CA ALA A 171 16.66 8.20 -13.75
C ALA A 171 15.99 7.06 -12.99
N ASP A 172 16.53 6.73 -11.82
CA ASP A 172 15.83 5.98 -10.77
C ASP A 172 15.35 6.92 -9.67
N LEU A 173 14.13 6.71 -9.20
CA LEU A 173 13.54 7.49 -8.12
C LEU A 173 13.33 6.61 -6.91
N ARG A 174 13.84 6.99 -5.75
CA ARG A 174 13.53 6.38 -4.46
C ARG A 174 12.62 7.33 -3.67
N VAL A 175 11.42 6.90 -3.40
CA VAL A 175 10.43 7.69 -2.66
C VAL A 175 10.59 7.46 -1.17
N GLY A 176 10.79 8.54 -0.43
CA GLY A 176 10.83 8.56 1.04
C GLY A 176 9.68 9.38 1.63
N PRO A 177 9.51 9.36 2.95
CA PRO A 177 8.41 10.06 3.63
C PRO A 177 8.57 11.59 3.66
N ARG A 178 9.78 12.08 3.44
CA ARG A 178 10.13 13.52 3.49
C ARG A 178 10.71 14.03 2.18
N GLU A 179 11.25 13.12 1.35
CA GLU A 179 12.00 13.46 0.15
C GLU A 179 11.93 12.39 -0.91
N ILE A 180 12.25 12.76 -2.14
CA ILE A 180 12.49 11.84 -3.25
C ILE A 180 13.96 11.95 -3.64
N SER A 181 14.71 10.86 -3.55
CA SER A 181 16.05 10.78 -4.11
C SER A 181 15.97 10.42 -5.58
N VAL A 182 16.60 11.22 -6.41
CA VAL A 182 16.69 11.05 -7.88
C VAL A 182 18.12 10.68 -8.22
N TYR A 183 18.29 9.58 -8.95
CA TYR A 183 19.59 9.08 -9.40
C TYR A 183 19.61 9.11 -10.93
N THR A 184 20.46 9.95 -11.50
CA THR A 184 20.74 9.99 -12.95
C THR A 184 22.07 9.32 -13.23
N ASP A 185 22.51 9.28 -14.49
CA ASP A 185 23.81 8.68 -14.88
C ASP A 185 25.00 9.33 -14.17
N PHE A 186 24.90 10.61 -13.78
CA PHE A 186 26.04 11.39 -13.29
C PHE A 186 25.80 12.06 -11.95
N GLU A 187 24.55 12.19 -11.51
CA GLU A 187 24.20 12.99 -10.34
C GLU A 187 23.15 12.32 -9.47
N LYS A 188 23.23 12.57 -8.17
CA LYS A 188 22.18 12.29 -7.22
C LYS A 188 21.60 13.63 -6.74
N GLU A 189 20.28 13.78 -6.89
CA GLU A 189 19.52 14.92 -6.38
C GLU A 189 18.58 14.44 -5.26
N VAL A 190 18.35 15.27 -4.26
CA VAL A 190 17.36 15.05 -3.21
C VAL A 190 16.33 16.16 -3.30
N VAL A 191 15.08 15.79 -3.54
CA VAL A 191 13.97 16.71 -3.70
C VAL A 191 13.02 16.61 -2.51
N PRO A 192 12.92 17.64 -1.65
CA PRO A 192 11.99 17.64 -0.53
C PRO A 192 10.54 17.52 -1.01
N VAL A 193 9.74 16.72 -0.31
CA VAL A 193 8.30 16.61 -0.56
C VAL A 193 7.55 17.46 0.45
N PRO A 194 6.72 18.42 0.00
CA PRO A 194 5.91 19.23 0.91
C PRO A 194 5.01 18.37 1.77
N LEU A 195 4.91 18.70 3.06
CA LEU A 195 4.03 18.01 3.97
C LEU A 195 2.57 18.33 3.66
N VAL A 196 1.74 17.30 3.59
CA VAL A 196 0.29 17.44 3.49
C VAL A 196 -0.27 17.90 4.84
N LYS A 197 -1.02 19.00 4.85
CA LYS A 197 -1.42 19.71 6.08
C LYS A 197 -2.44 19.02 6.97
N GLY A 198 -2.96 17.88 6.56
CA GLY A 198 -3.93 17.15 7.38
C GLY A 198 -4.21 15.77 6.81
N PRO A 199 -4.55 14.81 7.68
CA PRO A 199 -4.89 13.48 7.24
C PRO A 199 -6.08 13.55 6.29
N ARG A 200 -5.93 12.96 5.08
CA ARG A 200 -6.99 12.90 4.05
C ARG A 200 -7.48 14.25 3.50
N GLU A 201 -6.77 15.36 3.78
CA GLU A 201 -7.13 16.68 3.21
C GLU A 201 -7.26 16.64 1.68
N PRO A 202 -6.35 15.99 0.91
CA PRO A 202 -6.51 15.88 -0.54
C PRO A 202 -7.77 15.13 -0.97
N VAL A 203 -8.21 14.12 -0.20
CA VAL A 203 -9.45 13.35 -0.48
C VAL A 203 -10.68 14.23 -0.29
N PHE A 204 -10.75 14.97 0.81
CA PHE A 204 -11.85 15.91 1.04
C PHE A 204 -11.88 17.03 0.02
N ARG A 205 -10.72 17.54 -0.37
CA ARG A 205 -10.61 18.56 -1.42
C ARG A 205 -11.11 18.02 -2.77
N ALA A 206 -10.67 16.82 -3.16
CA ALA A 206 -11.12 16.18 -4.39
C ALA A 206 -12.65 15.97 -4.40
N LEU A 207 -13.24 15.57 -3.27
CA LEU A 207 -14.70 15.47 -3.13
C LEU A 207 -15.37 16.84 -3.25
N TYR A 208 -14.85 17.84 -2.57
CA TYR A 208 -15.39 19.22 -2.65
C TYR A 208 -15.34 19.74 -4.10
N ASP A 209 -14.20 19.59 -4.77
CA ASP A 209 -14.02 20.06 -6.15
C ASP A 209 -14.93 19.30 -7.12
N ALA A 210 -15.15 18.00 -6.90
CA ALA A 210 -16.10 17.22 -7.68
C ALA A 210 -17.54 17.74 -7.53
N VAL A 211 -17.97 18.03 -6.31
CA VAL A 211 -19.33 18.50 -6.03
C VAL A 211 -19.54 19.95 -6.50
N ARG A 212 -18.54 20.82 -6.30
CA ARG A 212 -18.68 22.26 -6.57
C ARG A 212 -18.36 22.64 -8.01
N PHE A 213 -17.43 21.97 -8.64
CA PHE A 213 -16.89 22.36 -9.94
C PHE A 213 -17.02 21.27 -11.01
N GLY A 214 -17.57 20.08 -10.65
CA GLY A 214 -17.68 18.95 -11.59
C GLY A 214 -16.35 18.31 -11.96
N THR A 215 -15.28 18.58 -11.20
CA THR A 215 -13.95 18.01 -11.44
C THR A 215 -13.99 16.51 -11.16
N GLN A 216 -13.46 15.70 -12.08
CA GLN A 216 -13.42 14.25 -11.86
C GLN A 216 -12.34 13.90 -10.84
N PRO A 217 -12.68 13.25 -9.72
CA PRO A 217 -11.67 12.78 -8.76
C PRO A 217 -10.89 11.61 -9.34
N ILE A 218 -9.61 11.50 -8.99
CA ILE A 218 -8.76 10.37 -9.39
C ILE A 218 -9.38 9.06 -8.90
N GLN A 219 -9.78 8.99 -7.62
CA GLN A 219 -10.40 7.82 -7.01
C GLN A 219 -11.91 7.75 -7.32
N SER A 220 -12.25 7.72 -8.60
CA SER A 220 -13.63 7.44 -9.03
C SER A 220 -14.00 5.97 -8.80
N GLY A 221 -15.31 5.65 -8.78
CA GLY A 221 -15.76 4.26 -8.68
C GLY A 221 -15.18 3.35 -9.76
N ARG A 222 -15.02 3.86 -11.00
CA ARG A 222 -14.37 3.13 -12.09
C ARG A 222 -12.89 2.88 -11.81
N TRP A 223 -12.18 3.84 -11.24
CA TRP A 223 -10.80 3.69 -10.83
C TRP A 223 -10.66 2.62 -9.74
N CYS A 224 -11.49 2.70 -8.69
CA CYS A 224 -11.47 1.74 -7.59
C CYS A 224 -11.83 0.32 -8.05
N LEU A 225 -12.77 0.17 -9.00
CA LEU A 225 -13.07 -1.12 -9.61
C LEU A 225 -11.82 -1.77 -10.22
N GLY A 226 -11.03 -1.02 -11.01
CA GLY A 226 -9.79 -1.54 -11.58
C GLY A 226 -8.74 -1.93 -10.52
N THR A 227 -8.72 -1.30 -9.34
CA THR A 227 -7.86 -1.75 -8.22
C THR A 227 -8.36 -3.08 -7.65
N LEU A 228 -9.67 -3.24 -7.48
CA LEU A 228 -10.27 -4.49 -7.00
C LEU A 228 -10.07 -5.65 -8.00
N GLU A 229 -10.15 -5.39 -9.31
CA GLU A 229 -9.85 -6.37 -10.35
C GLU A 229 -8.43 -6.93 -10.20
N VAL A 230 -7.44 -6.09 -9.89
CA VAL A 230 -6.07 -6.55 -9.59
C VAL A 230 -6.04 -7.42 -8.33
N CYS A 231 -6.73 -7.04 -7.26
CA CYS A 231 -6.81 -7.87 -6.04
C CYS A 231 -7.39 -9.25 -6.35
N HIS A 232 -8.47 -9.34 -7.12
CA HIS A 232 -9.07 -10.61 -7.52
C HIS A 232 -8.14 -11.42 -8.42
N ALA A 233 -7.47 -10.77 -9.37
CA ALA A 233 -6.49 -11.44 -10.23
C ALA A 233 -5.31 -12.04 -9.46
N VAL A 234 -4.87 -11.39 -8.37
CA VAL A 234 -3.84 -11.94 -7.47
C VAL A 234 -4.32 -13.22 -6.80
N ILE A 235 -5.57 -13.26 -6.28
CA ILE A 235 -6.15 -14.47 -5.68
C ILE A 235 -6.24 -15.59 -6.71
N GLU A 236 -6.80 -15.31 -7.89
CA GLU A 236 -6.97 -16.28 -8.97
C GLU A 236 -5.61 -16.81 -9.44
N SER A 237 -4.65 -15.93 -9.70
CA SER A 237 -3.31 -16.33 -10.12
C SER A 237 -2.61 -17.21 -9.09
N ALA A 238 -2.72 -16.86 -7.81
CA ALA A 238 -2.11 -17.64 -6.72
C ALA A 238 -2.78 -19.03 -6.56
N ALA A 239 -4.09 -19.11 -6.76
CA ALA A 239 -4.83 -20.38 -6.69
C ALA A 239 -4.50 -21.32 -7.87
N ASP A 240 -4.40 -20.76 -9.07
CA ASP A 240 -4.22 -21.51 -10.31
C ASP A 240 -2.74 -21.74 -10.67
N GLY A 241 -1.80 -21.01 -10.06
CA GLY A 241 -0.38 -21.07 -10.38
C GLY A 241 -0.03 -20.56 -11.78
N ARG A 242 -0.87 -19.67 -12.37
CA ARG A 242 -0.73 -19.16 -13.73
C ARG A 242 -1.05 -17.67 -13.81
N PRO A 243 -0.57 -16.96 -14.85
CA PRO A 243 -0.96 -15.57 -15.08
C PRO A 243 -2.46 -15.42 -15.33
N VAL A 244 -3.02 -14.32 -14.82
CA VAL A 244 -4.39 -13.88 -15.11
C VAL A 244 -4.29 -12.66 -16.02
N TYR A 245 -5.00 -12.71 -17.15
CA TYR A 245 -5.04 -11.63 -18.13
C TYR A 245 -6.28 -10.78 -17.91
N LEU A 246 -6.08 -9.49 -17.69
CA LEU A 246 -7.15 -8.53 -17.54
C LEU A 246 -7.49 -7.95 -18.92
N ASN A 247 -8.47 -8.58 -19.57
CA ASN A 247 -8.97 -8.09 -20.86
C ASN A 247 -9.85 -6.87 -20.64
N ARG A 248 -9.53 -5.76 -21.28
CA ARG A 248 -10.48 -4.66 -21.43
C ARG A 248 -11.28 -4.87 -22.71
N SER A 249 -12.55 -5.17 -22.51
CA SER A 249 -13.58 -4.85 -23.53
C SER A 249 -13.80 -3.34 -23.58
#